data_a4b6cbb33488e9feffeaa69b78d1a44c
#
_entry.id   a4b6cbb33488e9feffeaa69b78d1a44c
#
_cell.length_a   1.000
_cell.length_b   1.000
_cell.length_c   1.000
_cell.angle_alpha   90.00
_cell.angle_beta   90.00
_cell.angle_gamma   90.00
#
_symmetry.space_group_name_H-M   'P 1'
#
loop_
_entity.id
_entity.type
_entity.pdbx_description
1 polymer ?
#
loop_
_entity_poly.entity_id
_entity_poly.type
_entity_poly.pdbx_seq_one_letter_code
_entity_poly.pdbx_strand_id
1 'polypeptide(L)'
;MRILGLNLEYDSHEALMASFVVKPSLVDQIKGKQLQDERLVKDVHKIMNGEIGENFNITQDGVLTLKGRVCVPNVDDLKKLIMEEAHCSAYAMHLESTKMYHTIKENYRWLGMKRDIANFMSKCLVCQQVKAEHQRPSGTLQPLSILE
;
A
#
# COMPACT_ATOMS: atom_id res chain seq x y z
N MET A 1 3.84 -26.33 5.64
CA MET A 1 4.01 -25.47 4.47
C MET A 1 3.37 -24.12 4.77
N ARG A 2 4.15 -23.15 5.17
CA ARG A 2 3.63 -21.80 5.48
C ARG A 2 3.47 -21.04 4.17
N ILE A 3 2.29 -21.04 3.66
CA ILE A 3 1.91 -20.25 2.50
C ILE A 3 1.63 -18.84 2.98
N LEU A 4 2.54 -17.90 2.59
CA LEU A 4 2.28 -16.46 2.48
C LEU A 4 1.55 -15.83 3.67
N GLY A 5 2.27 -15.38 4.65
CA GLY A 5 2.04 -14.31 5.62
C GLY A 5 0.65 -13.70 5.83
N LEU A 6 -0.42 -14.45 5.64
CA LEU A 6 -1.79 -14.04 5.89
C LEU A 6 -2.26 -14.73 7.16
N ASN A 7 -2.41 -13.99 8.24
CA ASN A 7 -3.16 -14.46 9.39
C ASN A 7 -4.66 -14.30 9.08
N LEU A 8 -5.32 -15.42 8.95
CA LEU A 8 -6.77 -15.48 8.92
C LEU A 8 -7.23 -15.59 10.37
N GLU A 9 -7.65 -14.48 10.97
CA GLU A 9 -8.37 -14.52 12.23
C GLU A 9 -9.84 -14.77 11.90
N TYR A 10 -10.30 -15.95 12.30
CA TYR A 10 -11.70 -16.33 12.22
C TYR A 10 -12.40 -15.85 13.48
N ASP A 11 -13.11 -14.78 13.38
CA ASP A 11 -14.08 -14.38 14.41
C ASP A 11 -15.44 -14.99 14.05
N SER A 12 -16.03 -15.68 15.01
CA SER A 12 -17.20 -16.56 14.84
C SER A 12 -18.49 -15.85 14.42
N HIS A 13 -18.44 -14.57 14.17
CA HIS A 13 -19.65 -13.80 13.85
C HIS A 13 -19.63 -12.94 12.60
N GLU A 14 -18.47 -12.67 11.95
CA GLU A 14 -18.51 -11.89 10.72
C GLU A 14 -17.22 -12.02 9.89
N ALA A 15 -17.42 -12.12 8.58
CA ALA A 15 -16.51 -11.83 7.48
C ALA A 15 -15.00 -12.04 7.73
N LEU A 16 -14.42 -12.93 6.95
CA LEU A 16 -12.98 -13.06 6.75
C LEU A 16 -12.34 -11.67 6.51
N MET A 17 -11.77 -11.10 7.56
CA MET A 17 -10.93 -9.92 7.46
C MET A 17 -9.52 -10.37 7.10
N ALA A 18 -9.18 -10.26 5.81
CA ALA A 18 -7.80 -10.43 5.39
C ALA A 18 -6.99 -9.19 5.79
N SER A 19 -6.16 -9.31 6.82
CA SER A 19 -5.21 -8.25 7.15
C SER A 19 -3.94 -8.43 6.32
N PHE A 20 -3.45 -7.31 5.77
CA PHE A 20 -2.16 -7.27 5.11
C PHE A 20 -1.05 -7.39 6.16
N VAL A 21 -0.36 -8.53 6.18
CA VAL A 21 0.72 -8.78 7.14
C VAL A 21 2.06 -8.37 6.52
N VAL A 22 2.77 -7.51 7.24
CA VAL A 22 4.13 -7.09 6.88
C VAL A 22 5.08 -8.28 6.94
N LYS A 23 5.73 -8.60 5.84
CA LYS A 23 6.74 -9.68 5.81
C LYS A 23 7.99 -9.26 6.57
N PRO A 24 8.48 -10.06 7.52
CA PRO A 24 9.72 -9.77 8.25
C PRO A 24 10.92 -9.50 7.34
N SER A 25 11.06 -10.28 6.27
CA SER A 25 12.14 -10.10 5.30
C SER A 25 12.10 -8.75 4.57
N LEU A 26 10.92 -8.19 4.35
CA LEU A 26 10.76 -6.87 3.73
C LEU A 26 11.12 -5.75 4.73
N VAL A 27 10.76 -5.92 5.99
CA VAL A 27 11.13 -4.97 7.06
C VAL A 27 12.66 -4.92 7.24
N ASP A 28 13.33 -6.06 7.18
CA ASP A 28 14.80 -6.12 7.26
C ASP A 28 15.47 -5.41 6.07
N GLN A 29 14.93 -5.55 4.87
CA GLN A 29 15.40 -4.83 3.69
C GLN A 29 15.18 -3.31 3.84
N ILE A 30 14.02 -2.90 4.33
CA ILE A 30 13.70 -1.50 4.59
C ILE A 30 14.68 -0.93 5.62
N LYS A 31 14.92 -1.63 6.73
CA LYS A 31 15.88 -1.23 7.76
C LYS A 31 17.27 -0.98 7.19
N GLY A 32 17.80 -1.93 6.41
CA GLY A 32 19.13 -1.80 5.80
C GLY A 32 19.26 -0.60 4.87
N LYS A 33 18.18 -0.17 4.24
CA LYS A 33 18.14 0.96 3.31
C LYS A 33 17.69 2.27 3.93
N GLN A 34 17.07 2.27 5.11
CA GLN A 34 16.69 3.51 5.81
C GLN A 34 17.89 4.41 6.12
N LEU A 35 19.04 3.82 6.45
CA LEU A 35 20.28 4.54 6.70
C LEU A 35 20.95 5.11 5.44
N GLN A 36 20.52 4.70 4.26
CA GLN A 36 21.01 5.20 2.98
C GLN A 36 20.21 6.41 2.47
N ASP A 37 19.01 6.63 3.01
CA ASP A 37 18.17 7.77 2.67
C ASP A 37 18.53 8.97 3.55
N GLU A 38 19.12 10.00 2.97
CA GLU A 38 19.55 11.21 3.68
C GLU A 38 18.41 11.90 4.44
N ARG A 39 17.17 11.81 3.96
CA ARG A 39 16.01 12.41 4.63
C ARG A 39 15.70 11.67 5.92
N LEU A 40 15.66 10.34 5.85
CA LEU A 40 15.38 9.51 7.03
C LEU A 40 16.52 9.61 8.04
N VAL A 41 17.77 9.70 7.59
CA VAL A 41 18.93 9.93 8.46
C VAL A 41 18.81 11.26 9.18
N LYS A 42 18.41 12.33 8.49
CA LYS A 42 18.16 13.64 9.11
C LYS A 42 17.03 13.58 10.14
N ASP A 43 15.97 12.84 9.85
CA ASP A 43 14.86 12.66 10.77
C ASP A 43 15.30 11.88 12.02
N VAL A 44 16.13 10.83 11.87
CA VAL A 44 16.73 10.10 12.99
C VAL A 44 17.61 11.02 13.86
N HIS A 45 18.47 11.84 13.24
CA HIS A 45 19.30 12.80 13.97
C HIS A 45 18.46 13.80 14.76
N LYS A 46 17.40 14.32 14.18
CA LYS A 46 16.48 15.24 14.87
C LYS A 46 15.75 14.60 16.03
N ILE A 47 15.40 13.30 15.91
CA ILE A 47 14.81 12.52 17.01
C ILE A 47 15.82 12.40 18.15
N MET A 48 17.07 12.05 17.84
CA MET A 48 18.14 11.91 18.85
C MET A 48 18.44 13.22 19.57
N ASN A 49 18.30 14.35 18.87
CA ASN A 49 18.47 15.69 19.43
C ASN A 49 17.22 16.22 20.16
N GLY A 50 16.11 15.48 20.15
CA GLY A 50 14.85 15.91 20.77
C GLY A 50 14.10 17.01 20.02
N GLU A 51 14.48 17.29 18.77
CA GLU A 51 13.91 18.39 17.96
C GLU A 51 12.60 18.02 17.27
N ILE A 52 12.37 16.73 17.01
CA ILE A 52 11.13 16.25 16.38
C ILE A 52 10.23 15.63 17.43
N GLY A 53 8.97 16.07 17.41
CA GLY A 53 7.96 15.67 18.35
C GLY A 53 7.53 14.20 18.30
N GLU A 54 6.69 13.86 19.24
CA GLU A 54 6.22 12.58 19.78
C GLU A 54 5.73 11.50 18.78
N ASN A 55 5.73 11.78 17.47
CA ASN A 55 5.14 10.87 16.49
C ASN A 55 6.14 9.92 15.81
N PHE A 56 7.43 10.25 15.85
CA PHE A 56 8.49 9.38 15.35
C PHE A 56 8.96 8.44 16.45
N ASN A 57 9.18 7.19 16.11
CA ASN A 57 9.67 6.19 17.04
C ASN A 57 10.65 5.24 16.33
N ILE A 58 11.62 4.75 17.07
CA ILE A 58 12.51 3.70 16.61
C ILE A 58 12.11 2.42 17.33
N THR A 59 11.75 1.39 16.59
CA THR A 59 11.38 0.09 17.17
C THR A 59 12.60 -0.59 17.80
N GLN A 60 12.35 -1.59 18.64
CA GLN A 60 13.42 -2.40 19.25
C GLN A 60 14.35 -3.02 18.19
N ASP A 61 13.81 -3.32 17.02
CA ASP A 61 14.56 -3.81 15.87
C ASP A 61 15.38 -2.74 15.14
N GLY A 62 15.30 -1.47 15.57
CA GLY A 62 16.01 -0.34 14.97
C GLY A 62 15.36 0.20 13.68
N VAL A 63 14.08 -0.04 13.47
CA VAL A 63 13.33 0.46 12.31
C VAL A 63 12.69 1.80 12.66
N LEU A 64 12.90 2.81 11.82
CA LEU A 64 12.25 4.10 11.96
C LEU A 64 10.77 4.01 11.59
N THR A 65 9.91 4.42 12.50
CA THR A 65 8.46 4.46 12.33
C THR A 65 7.91 5.86 12.62
N LEU A 66 6.80 6.19 11.99
CA LEU A 66 6.03 7.38 12.26
C LEU A 66 4.58 7.01 12.56
N LYS A 67 4.11 7.28 13.76
CA LYS A 67 2.77 6.91 14.23
C LYS A 67 2.48 5.40 14.03
N GLY A 68 3.44 4.55 14.34
CA GLY A 68 3.34 3.09 14.18
C GLY A 68 3.50 2.57 12.76
N ARG A 69 3.73 3.44 11.76
CA ARG A 69 3.91 3.07 10.35
C ARG A 69 5.39 3.10 9.97
N VAL A 70 5.84 2.06 9.30
CA VAL A 70 7.22 1.94 8.83
C VAL A 70 7.53 3.02 7.79
N CYS A 71 8.59 3.80 8.02
CA CYS A 71 9.08 4.77 7.06
C CYS A 71 9.86 4.06 5.95
N VAL A 72 9.33 4.07 4.75
CA VAL A 72 9.98 3.44 3.59
C VAL A 72 10.96 4.44 2.96
N PRO A 73 12.25 4.08 2.81
CA PRO A 73 13.23 4.93 2.15
C PRO A 73 12.90 5.15 0.68
N ASN A 74 13.44 6.22 0.11
CA ASN A 74 13.20 6.57 -1.29
C ASN A 74 14.00 5.67 -2.25
N VAL A 75 13.70 4.39 -2.19
CA VAL A 75 14.27 3.36 -3.08
C VAL A 75 13.11 2.74 -3.86
N ASP A 76 13.14 2.94 -5.17
CA ASP A 76 12.02 2.56 -6.05
C ASP A 76 11.70 1.07 -5.99
N ASP A 77 12.70 0.21 -5.87
CA ASP A 77 12.52 -1.24 -5.76
C ASP A 77 11.70 -1.65 -4.55
N LEU A 78 11.94 -1.04 -3.38
CA LEU A 78 11.18 -1.35 -2.16
C LEU A 78 9.73 -0.90 -2.25
N LYS A 79 9.50 0.31 -2.76
CA LYS A 79 8.15 0.82 -2.97
C LYS A 79 7.36 -0.06 -3.94
N LYS A 80 8.03 -0.48 -5.03
CA LYS A 80 7.45 -1.37 -6.03
C LYS A 80 7.08 -2.71 -5.43
N LEU A 81 7.97 -3.34 -4.65
CA LEU A 81 7.69 -4.61 -3.97
C LEU A 81 6.47 -4.51 -3.03
N ILE A 82 6.37 -3.44 -2.25
CA ILE A 82 5.21 -3.19 -1.37
C ILE A 82 3.93 -3.05 -2.19
N MET A 83 3.98 -2.28 -3.28
CA MET A 83 2.81 -2.06 -4.14
C MET A 83 2.41 -3.33 -4.89
N GLU A 84 3.35 -4.10 -5.40
CA GLU A 84 3.08 -5.39 -6.06
C GLU A 84 2.45 -6.39 -5.10
N GLU A 85 2.97 -6.49 -3.89
CA GLU A 85 2.41 -7.39 -2.89
C GLU A 85 0.99 -6.99 -2.49
N ALA A 86 0.74 -5.71 -2.26
CA ALA A 86 -0.59 -5.22 -1.93
C ALA A 86 -1.58 -5.39 -3.08
N HIS A 87 -1.12 -5.26 -4.33
CA HIS A 87 -1.96 -5.34 -5.52
C HIS A 87 -2.26 -6.77 -5.96
N CYS A 88 -1.27 -7.66 -5.87
CA CYS A 88 -1.33 -9.04 -6.34
C CYS A 88 -1.67 -10.04 -5.22
N SER A 89 -1.93 -9.58 -3.99
CA SER A 89 -2.32 -10.50 -2.91
C SER A 89 -3.61 -11.23 -3.28
N ALA A 90 -3.72 -12.51 -2.87
CA ALA A 90 -4.84 -13.36 -3.21
C ALA A 90 -6.22 -12.79 -2.83
N TYR A 91 -6.25 -11.89 -1.86
CA TYR A 91 -7.47 -11.23 -1.39
C TYR A 91 -7.68 -9.83 -1.95
N ALA A 92 -6.66 -9.24 -2.53
CA ALA A 92 -6.76 -7.89 -3.09
C ALA A 92 -7.42 -7.86 -4.46
N MET A 93 -7.29 -8.91 -5.26
CA MET A 93 -7.87 -9.08 -6.60
C MET A 93 -7.86 -7.77 -7.42
N HIS A 94 -6.70 -7.15 -7.56
CA HIS A 94 -6.56 -5.86 -8.23
C HIS A 94 -7.39 -4.73 -7.59
N LEU A 95 -7.16 -4.49 -6.31
CA LEU A 95 -7.80 -3.40 -5.56
C LEU A 95 -7.74 -2.07 -6.31
N GLU A 96 -8.82 -1.31 -6.20
CA GLU A 96 -8.85 0.08 -6.63
C GLU A 96 -7.76 0.91 -5.93
N SER A 97 -7.23 1.94 -6.61
CA SER A 97 -6.10 2.75 -6.12
C SER A 97 -6.35 3.36 -4.73
N THR A 98 -7.58 3.78 -4.45
CA THR A 98 -7.97 4.34 -3.15
C THR A 98 -7.91 3.28 -2.04
N LYS A 99 -8.45 2.10 -2.29
CA LYS A 99 -8.40 0.97 -1.34
C LYS A 99 -6.98 0.50 -1.11
N MET A 100 -6.19 0.36 -2.17
CA MET A 100 -4.77 0.01 -2.10
C MET A 100 -3.98 1.03 -1.27
N TYR A 101 -4.24 2.33 -1.45
CA TYR A 101 -3.62 3.38 -0.64
C TYR A 101 -3.96 3.22 0.85
N HIS A 102 -5.23 2.97 1.19
CA HIS A 102 -5.64 2.77 2.58
C HIS A 102 -4.95 1.54 3.20
N THR A 103 -4.91 0.43 2.48
CA THR A 103 -4.26 -0.81 2.93
C THR A 103 -2.76 -0.61 3.19
N ILE A 104 -2.04 0.02 2.26
CA ILE A 104 -0.61 0.26 2.42
C ILE A 104 -0.35 1.29 3.54
N LYS A 105 -1.17 2.33 3.64
CA LYS A 105 -1.05 3.39 4.64
C LYS A 105 -1.16 2.89 6.08
N GLU A 106 -1.81 1.79 6.33
CA GLU A 106 -1.93 1.23 7.68
C GLU A 106 -0.56 0.85 8.26
N ASN A 107 0.33 0.31 7.43
CA ASN A 107 1.61 -0.24 7.85
C ASN A 107 2.83 0.56 7.38
N TYR A 108 2.72 1.26 6.27
CA TYR A 108 3.83 1.92 5.60
C TYR A 108 3.59 3.41 5.36
N ARG A 109 4.69 4.14 5.23
CA ARG A 109 4.68 5.56 4.88
C ARG A 109 5.90 5.95 4.06
N TRP A 110 5.69 6.71 2.99
CA TRP A 110 6.72 7.44 2.25
C TRP A 110 6.15 8.70 1.62
N LEU A 111 7.03 9.61 1.21
CA LEU A 111 6.63 10.86 0.58
C LEU A 111 6.12 10.61 -0.84
N GLY A 112 4.95 11.16 -1.18
CA GLY A 112 4.33 10.98 -2.50
C GLY A 112 3.59 9.65 -2.70
N MET A 113 3.32 8.91 -1.63
CA MET A 113 2.68 7.58 -1.67
C MET A 113 1.43 7.53 -2.56
N LYS A 114 0.52 8.50 -2.45
CA LYS A 114 -0.71 8.53 -3.26
C LYS A 114 -0.40 8.58 -4.77
N ARG A 115 0.55 9.42 -5.14
CA ARG A 115 0.98 9.59 -6.53
C ARG A 115 1.66 8.33 -7.06
N ASP A 116 2.53 7.74 -6.26
CA ASP A 116 3.26 6.53 -6.65
C ASP A 116 2.31 5.35 -6.83
N ILE A 117 1.33 5.19 -5.96
CA ILE A 117 0.28 4.18 -6.08
C ILE A 117 -0.59 4.43 -7.32
N ALA A 118 -1.01 5.67 -7.57
CA ALA A 118 -1.80 6.01 -8.74
C ALA A 118 -1.02 5.72 -10.04
N ASN A 119 0.27 6.05 -10.10
CA ASN A 119 1.13 5.75 -11.22
C ASN A 119 1.35 4.24 -11.41
N PHE A 120 1.50 3.50 -10.32
CA PHE A 120 1.60 2.04 -10.37
C PHE A 120 0.33 1.41 -10.94
N MET A 121 -0.82 1.83 -10.43
CA MET A 121 -2.13 1.34 -10.87
C MET A 121 -2.45 1.68 -12.33
N SER A 122 -2.00 2.84 -12.80
CA SER A 122 -2.20 3.25 -14.21
C SER A 122 -1.50 2.34 -15.22
N LYS A 123 -0.48 1.61 -14.79
CA LYS A 123 0.28 0.66 -15.61
C LYS A 123 -0.30 -0.76 -15.61
N CYS A 124 -1.23 -1.05 -14.74
CA CYS A 124 -1.87 -2.37 -14.68
C CYS A 124 -2.96 -2.49 -15.73
N LEU A 125 -2.73 -3.30 -16.76
CA LEU A 125 -3.66 -3.49 -17.87
C LEU A 125 -5.02 -4.05 -17.42
N VAL A 126 -5.02 -4.98 -16.46
CA VAL A 126 -6.25 -5.56 -15.92
C VAL A 126 -7.11 -4.50 -15.25
N CYS A 127 -6.51 -3.65 -14.40
CA CYS A 127 -7.22 -2.57 -13.73
C CYS A 127 -7.75 -1.51 -14.72
N GLN A 128 -7.00 -1.24 -15.79
CA GLN A 128 -7.43 -0.29 -16.82
C GLN A 128 -8.61 -0.83 -17.63
N GLN A 129 -8.64 -2.11 -17.95
CA GLN A 129 -9.77 -2.74 -18.63
C GLN A 129 -11.06 -2.64 -17.83
N VAL A 130 -11.01 -2.97 -16.53
CA VAL A 130 -12.17 -2.88 -15.63
C VAL A 130 -12.70 -1.44 -15.53
N LYS A 131 -11.82 -0.43 -15.46
CA LYS A 131 -12.24 0.98 -15.47
C LYS A 131 -12.91 1.41 -16.74
N ALA A 132 -12.42 0.95 -17.90
CA ALA A 132 -13.03 1.26 -19.20
C ALA A 132 -14.45 0.72 -19.32
N GLU A 133 -14.73 -0.46 -18.76
CA GLU A 133 -16.08 -1.03 -18.73
C GLU A 133 -17.03 -0.23 -17.85
N HIS A 134 -16.57 0.26 -16.69
CA HIS A 134 -17.37 1.10 -15.80
C HIS A 134 -17.62 2.52 -16.32
N GLN A 135 -16.81 3.01 -17.24
CA GLN A 135 -16.95 4.36 -17.81
C GLN A 135 -17.89 4.42 -19.01
N ARG A 136 -18.37 3.27 -19.51
CA ARG A 136 -19.42 3.29 -20.54
C ARG A 136 -20.72 3.80 -19.91
N PRO A 137 -21.28 4.94 -20.35
CA PRO A 137 -22.61 5.31 -19.93
C PRO A 137 -23.55 4.16 -20.27
N SER A 138 -24.37 3.72 -19.33
CA SER A 138 -25.48 2.82 -19.58
C SER A 138 -26.26 3.44 -20.73
N GLY A 139 -26.26 2.75 -21.87
CA GLY A 139 -26.83 3.27 -23.11
C GLY A 139 -28.21 3.85 -22.82
N THR A 140 -28.43 5.09 -23.17
CA THR A 140 -29.76 5.68 -23.21
C THR A 140 -30.61 4.80 -24.12
N LEU A 141 -31.68 4.25 -23.57
CA LEU A 141 -32.68 3.58 -24.35
C LEU A 141 -33.10 4.48 -25.52
N GLN A 142 -32.65 4.15 -26.71
CA GLN A 142 -33.13 4.83 -27.90
C GLN A 142 -34.55 4.32 -28.17
N PRO A 143 -35.54 5.21 -28.39
CA PRO A 143 -36.87 4.80 -28.76
C PRO A 143 -36.80 4.00 -30.07
N LEU A 144 -37.31 2.77 -30.04
CA LEU A 144 -37.47 1.97 -31.23
C LEU A 144 -38.42 2.72 -32.18
N SER A 145 -37.95 3.02 -33.39
CA SER A 145 -38.81 3.52 -34.45
C SER A 145 -39.79 2.42 -34.80
N ILE A 146 -41.06 2.62 -34.44
CA ILE A 146 -42.16 1.75 -34.86
C ILE A 146 -42.36 2.05 -36.34
N LEU A 147 -42.06 1.09 -37.18
CA LEU A 147 -42.46 1.10 -38.62
C LEU A 147 -43.95 0.89 -38.66
N GLU A 148 -44.67 1.90 -39.10
CA GLU A 148 -46.09 1.76 -39.50
C GLU A 148 -46.20 0.97 -40.79
#